data_350a6f3502e826faa849bc34f85b34dd
#
_entry.id   350a6f3502e826faa849bc34f85b34dd
#
_cell.length_a   1.000
_cell.length_b   1.000
_cell.length_c   1.000
_cell.angle_alpha   90.00
_cell.angle_beta   90.00
_cell.angle_gamma   90.00
#
_symmetry.space_group_name_H-M   'P 1'
#
loop_
_entity.id
_entity.type
_entity.pdbx_description
1 polymer ?
#
loop_
_entity_poly.entity_id
_entity_poly.type
_entity_poly.pdbx_seq_one_letter_code
_entity_poly.pdbx_strand_id
1 'polypeptide(L)'
;MTDDRSNQGQQPNDPQPEDWAGEMGLKWLASLSLFEEMIAPIGDALLERASFKHGETVIDLGCGGGATTLAIAQDIAPSGKVMGVDISPDLVAAARGRATDAGLTNIDFTCADAATVQLSAAPYDRLFSRFGSMFFADPFGAFSNLHSLLCKDGRMDLAVWGPPRDNLWMMEMMGVIRNHVEVPPAVPRAPGPFAFEDLEYLGQIFDSSGFSNMDIVAYEGLQPVGGVGATPEKAVEFIFASMAAGRLLHDQGEAVFAAASQELIDLFSCHHVPGKGVMMKGKAWLVSATA
;
A
#
# COMPACT_ATOMS: atom_id res chain seq x y z
N MET A 1 -39.32 -4.25 28.48
CA MET A 1 -38.54 -3.06 28.11
C MET A 1 -37.36 -3.59 27.31
N THR A 2 -37.53 -3.63 26.01
CA THR A 2 -36.53 -4.12 25.04
C THR A 2 -35.62 -2.97 24.67
N ASP A 3 -34.35 -3.16 24.90
CA ASP A 3 -33.26 -2.18 24.62
C ASP A 3 -32.98 -2.16 23.11
N ASP A 4 -33.53 -1.13 22.47
CA ASP A 4 -33.36 -0.84 21.03
C ASP A 4 -32.19 0.14 20.86
N ARG A 5 -30.95 -0.40 20.84
CA ARG A 5 -29.72 0.33 20.51
C ARG A 5 -28.93 -0.39 19.47
N SER A 6 -29.40 -0.39 18.25
CA SER A 6 -28.58 -0.75 17.10
C SER A 6 -29.24 -0.30 15.80
N ASN A 7 -29.14 0.97 15.49
CA ASN A 7 -29.12 1.47 14.11
C ASN A 7 -28.73 2.95 14.10
N GLN A 8 -27.45 3.26 14.33
CA GLN A 8 -26.91 4.55 13.91
C GLN A 8 -26.65 4.42 12.41
N GLY A 9 -27.58 4.97 11.63
CA GLY A 9 -27.57 4.89 10.19
C GLY A 9 -26.30 5.47 9.58
N GLN A 10 -25.59 4.64 8.86
CA GLN A 10 -24.60 5.06 7.88
C GLN A 10 -25.28 6.01 6.90
N GLN A 11 -24.72 7.20 6.73
CA GLN A 11 -25.19 8.13 5.72
C GLN A 11 -24.76 7.60 4.33
N PRO A 12 -25.58 7.77 3.27
CA PRO A 12 -25.27 7.26 1.92
C PRO A 12 -23.99 7.82 1.30
N ASN A 13 -23.33 8.79 1.93
CA ASN A 13 -22.11 9.48 1.46
C ASN A 13 -20.88 9.21 2.32
N ASP A 14 -20.93 8.32 3.30
CA ASP A 14 -19.71 7.96 4.04
C ASP A 14 -18.78 7.17 3.09
N PRO A 15 -17.49 7.53 3.02
CA PRO A 15 -16.53 6.78 2.22
C PRO A 15 -16.50 5.33 2.72
N GLN A 16 -16.88 4.41 1.82
CA GLN A 16 -16.80 2.99 2.12
C GLN A 16 -15.32 2.57 2.14
N PRO A 17 -14.88 1.75 3.10
CA PRO A 17 -13.55 1.16 3.06
C PRO A 17 -13.34 0.41 1.75
N GLU A 18 -12.16 0.51 1.16
CA GLU A 18 -11.82 -0.26 -0.03
C GLU A 18 -11.92 -1.77 0.27
N ASP A 19 -12.62 -2.50 -0.62
CA ASP A 19 -12.79 -3.95 -0.50
C ASP A 19 -11.54 -4.69 -1.01
N TRP A 20 -10.49 -4.69 -0.19
CA TRP A 20 -9.25 -5.40 -0.51
C TRP A 20 -9.40 -6.93 -0.50
N ALA A 21 -10.38 -7.47 0.24
CA ALA A 21 -10.69 -8.89 0.22
C ALA A 21 -11.41 -9.33 -1.06
N GLY A 22 -12.00 -8.40 -1.81
CA GLY A 22 -12.75 -8.64 -3.03
C GLY A 22 -12.27 -7.79 -4.21
N GLU A 23 -13.08 -6.82 -4.64
CA GLU A 23 -12.88 -6.10 -5.93
C GLU A 23 -11.51 -5.42 -6.04
N MET A 24 -11.03 -4.73 -4.99
CA MET A 24 -9.74 -4.05 -5.04
C MET A 24 -8.58 -5.02 -5.10
N GLY A 25 -8.63 -6.13 -4.36
CA GLY A 25 -7.63 -7.19 -4.44
C GLY A 25 -7.53 -7.80 -5.84
N LEU A 26 -8.66 -8.04 -6.51
CA LEU A 26 -8.70 -8.54 -7.89
C LEU A 26 -8.14 -7.53 -8.88
N LYS A 27 -8.45 -6.23 -8.75
CA LYS A 27 -7.87 -5.17 -9.58
C LYS A 27 -6.37 -5.05 -9.40
N TRP A 28 -5.91 -5.12 -8.15
CA TRP A 28 -4.48 -5.12 -7.85
C TRP A 28 -3.80 -6.32 -8.48
N LEU A 29 -4.37 -7.52 -8.35
CA LEU A 29 -3.86 -8.74 -8.95
C LEU A 29 -3.77 -8.65 -10.49
N ALA A 30 -4.80 -8.11 -11.13
CA ALA A 30 -4.83 -7.95 -12.58
C ALA A 30 -3.71 -7.04 -13.12
N SER A 31 -3.24 -6.10 -12.30
CA SER A 31 -2.16 -5.15 -12.66
C SER A 31 -0.92 -5.31 -11.77
N LEU A 32 -0.74 -6.49 -11.15
CA LEU A 32 0.21 -6.73 -10.06
C LEU A 32 1.64 -6.30 -10.40
N SER A 33 2.17 -6.72 -11.57
CA SER A 33 3.54 -6.38 -11.97
C SER A 33 3.72 -4.87 -12.15
N LEU A 34 2.72 -4.19 -12.72
CA LEU A 34 2.79 -2.74 -12.98
C LEU A 34 2.76 -1.94 -11.67
N PHE A 35 1.93 -2.35 -10.71
CA PHE A 35 1.95 -1.77 -9.37
C PHE A 35 3.27 -2.00 -8.64
N GLU A 36 3.75 -3.25 -8.65
CA GLU A 36 5.01 -3.61 -8.00
C GLU A 36 6.17 -2.80 -8.58
N GLU A 37 6.27 -2.68 -9.91
CA GLU A 37 7.29 -1.87 -10.58
C GLU A 37 7.17 -0.38 -10.22
N MET A 38 5.95 0.16 -10.16
CA MET A 38 5.71 1.56 -9.81
C MET A 38 6.20 1.89 -8.40
N ILE A 39 5.97 1.00 -7.44
CA ILE A 39 6.34 1.23 -6.03
C ILE A 39 7.67 0.58 -5.63
N ALA A 40 8.33 -0.14 -6.55
CA ALA A 40 9.62 -0.80 -6.28
C ALA A 40 10.69 0.15 -5.72
N PRO A 41 10.91 1.37 -6.27
CA PRO A 41 11.95 2.25 -5.77
C PRO A 41 11.79 2.61 -4.27
N ILE A 42 10.55 2.73 -3.81
CA ILE A 42 10.25 2.99 -2.38
C ILE A 42 10.44 1.71 -1.56
N GLY A 43 10.01 0.57 -2.11
CA GLY A 43 10.19 -0.73 -1.48
C GLY A 43 11.66 -1.09 -1.27
N ASP A 44 12.49 -0.85 -2.27
CA ASP A 44 13.94 -1.10 -2.21
C ASP A 44 14.60 -0.21 -1.15
N ALA A 45 14.25 1.07 -1.10
CA ALA A 45 14.75 1.99 -0.08
C ALA A 45 14.30 1.58 1.35
N LEU A 46 13.09 1.05 1.51
CA LEU A 46 12.61 0.55 2.79
C LEU A 46 13.34 -0.74 3.20
N LEU A 47 13.55 -1.67 2.26
CA LEU A 47 14.31 -2.91 2.52
C LEU A 47 15.76 -2.61 2.92
N GLU A 48 16.43 -1.70 2.20
CA GLU A 48 17.77 -1.24 2.55
C GLU A 48 17.82 -0.65 3.97
N ARG A 49 16.85 0.21 4.31
CA ARG A 49 16.74 0.83 5.63
C ARG A 49 16.43 -0.20 6.73
N ALA A 50 15.55 -1.17 6.46
CA ALA A 50 15.22 -2.24 7.38
C ALA A 50 16.46 -3.05 7.75
N SER A 51 17.37 -3.26 6.81
CA SER A 51 18.68 -3.90 7.05
C SER A 51 18.54 -5.19 7.84
N PHE A 52 17.77 -6.13 7.31
CA PHE A 52 17.48 -7.42 7.95
C PHE A 52 18.75 -8.20 8.24
N LYS A 53 18.70 -9.02 9.30
CA LYS A 53 19.80 -9.89 9.71
C LYS A 53 19.41 -11.34 9.47
N HIS A 54 20.43 -12.16 9.15
CA HIS A 54 20.24 -13.60 9.08
C HIS A 54 19.64 -14.15 10.37
N GLY A 55 18.61 -14.96 10.25
CA GLY A 55 17.96 -15.63 11.37
C GLY A 55 16.81 -14.87 12.01
N GLU A 56 16.55 -13.62 11.62
CA GLU A 56 15.38 -12.89 12.13
C GLU A 56 14.05 -13.55 11.71
N THR A 57 13.04 -13.41 12.54
CA THR A 57 11.65 -13.75 12.25
C THR A 57 10.88 -12.47 11.89
N VAL A 58 10.24 -12.47 10.72
CA VAL A 58 9.65 -11.26 10.13
C VAL A 58 8.18 -11.46 9.80
N ILE A 59 7.35 -10.43 10.04
CA ILE A 59 6.02 -10.31 9.45
C ILE A 59 6.08 -9.28 8.33
N ASP A 60 5.61 -9.63 7.13
CA ASP A 60 5.37 -8.68 6.03
C ASP A 60 3.86 -8.44 5.90
N LEU A 61 3.42 -7.25 6.29
CA LEU A 61 2.02 -6.88 6.47
C LEU A 61 1.48 -6.15 5.24
N GLY A 62 0.34 -6.62 4.71
CA GLY A 62 -0.16 -6.19 3.41
C GLY A 62 0.79 -6.65 2.32
N CYS A 63 1.21 -7.91 2.36
CA CYS A 63 2.27 -8.45 1.52
C CYS A 63 1.89 -8.51 0.03
N GLY A 64 0.61 -8.37 -0.32
CA GLY A 64 0.11 -8.43 -1.70
C GLY A 64 0.54 -9.71 -2.41
N GLY A 65 1.10 -9.56 -3.61
CA GLY A 65 1.65 -10.67 -4.40
C GLY A 65 3.02 -11.18 -3.93
N GLY A 66 3.49 -10.75 -2.74
CA GLY A 66 4.65 -11.32 -2.07
C GLY A 66 6.01 -10.76 -2.51
N ALA A 67 6.08 -9.68 -3.32
CA ALA A 67 7.37 -9.18 -3.82
C ALA A 67 8.36 -8.86 -2.70
N THR A 68 7.95 -8.13 -1.68
CA THR A 68 8.77 -7.80 -0.50
C THR A 68 9.01 -9.02 0.37
N THR A 69 8.01 -9.87 0.55
CA THR A 69 8.13 -11.11 1.35
C THR A 69 9.20 -12.05 0.79
N LEU A 70 9.26 -12.19 -0.55
CA LEU A 70 10.28 -13.01 -1.20
C LEU A 70 11.69 -12.41 -1.01
N ALA A 71 11.83 -11.09 -1.15
CA ALA A 71 13.10 -10.40 -0.91
C ALA A 71 13.57 -10.59 0.54
N ILE A 72 12.68 -10.36 1.51
CA ILE A 72 12.96 -10.56 2.94
C ILE A 72 13.39 -12.01 3.20
N ALA A 73 12.69 -13.01 2.63
CA ALA A 73 13.03 -14.42 2.81
C ALA A 73 14.46 -14.74 2.37
N GLN A 74 14.95 -14.11 1.31
CA GLN A 74 16.32 -14.26 0.83
C GLN A 74 17.32 -13.60 1.78
N ASP A 75 17.03 -12.39 2.26
CA ASP A 75 17.91 -11.61 3.13
C ASP A 75 18.13 -12.26 4.50
N ILE A 76 17.08 -12.88 5.07
CA ILE A 76 17.15 -13.51 6.40
C ILE A 76 17.63 -14.97 6.38
N ALA A 77 17.81 -15.56 5.19
CA ALA A 77 18.26 -16.94 5.04
C ALA A 77 19.66 -17.16 5.66
N PRO A 78 20.03 -18.41 6.07
CA PRO A 78 19.24 -19.64 5.90
C PRO A 78 18.31 -19.97 7.08
N SER A 79 18.40 -19.28 8.22
CA SER A 79 17.71 -19.66 9.47
C SER A 79 16.52 -18.78 9.82
N GLY A 80 16.39 -17.60 9.21
CA GLY A 80 15.28 -16.70 9.43
C GLY A 80 13.99 -17.21 8.74
N LYS A 81 12.84 -16.70 9.20
CA LYS A 81 11.52 -17.03 8.65
C LYS A 81 10.70 -15.78 8.44
N VAL A 82 9.94 -15.71 7.34
CA VAL A 82 9.02 -14.62 7.09
C VAL A 82 7.59 -15.13 6.91
N MET A 83 6.64 -14.41 7.51
CA MET A 83 5.20 -14.60 7.37
C MET A 83 4.61 -13.42 6.62
N GLY A 84 4.13 -13.64 5.39
CA GLY A 84 3.32 -12.68 4.66
C GLY A 84 1.87 -12.71 5.14
N VAL A 85 1.30 -11.55 5.44
CA VAL A 85 -0.11 -11.40 5.84
C VAL A 85 -0.79 -10.44 4.88
N ASP A 86 -1.88 -10.89 4.27
CA ASP A 86 -2.74 -10.05 3.42
C ASP A 86 -4.19 -10.45 3.57
N ILE A 87 -5.10 -9.50 3.41
CA ILE A 87 -6.53 -9.77 3.52
C ILE A 87 -7.12 -10.38 2.23
N SER A 88 -6.43 -10.23 1.09
CA SER A 88 -6.87 -10.74 -0.21
C SER A 88 -6.47 -12.21 -0.40
N PRO A 89 -7.44 -13.13 -0.53
CA PRO A 89 -7.14 -14.54 -0.79
C PRO A 89 -6.44 -14.75 -2.13
N ASP A 90 -6.76 -13.95 -3.14
CA ASP A 90 -6.19 -14.07 -4.48
C ASP A 90 -4.73 -13.61 -4.53
N LEU A 91 -4.41 -12.51 -3.85
CA LEU A 91 -3.03 -12.03 -3.71
C LEU A 91 -2.18 -13.02 -2.92
N VAL A 92 -2.70 -13.56 -1.81
CA VAL A 92 -2.03 -14.61 -1.02
C VAL A 92 -1.78 -15.86 -1.86
N ALA A 93 -2.74 -16.27 -2.71
CA ALA A 93 -2.55 -17.40 -3.61
C ALA A 93 -1.43 -17.14 -4.63
N ALA A 94 -1.39 -15.94 -5.22
CA ALA A 94 -0.33 -15.52 -6.13
C ALA A 94 1.05 -15.49 -5.43
N ALA A 95 1.13 -14.96 -4.21
CA ALA A 95 2.35 -14.92 -3.41
C ALA A 95 2.90 -16.33 -3.11
N ARG A 96 2.02 -17.27 -2.73
CA ARG A 96 2.40 -18.67 -2.52
C ARG A 96 2.93 -19.34 -3.78
N GLY A 97 2.30 -19.10 -4.93
CA GLY A 97 2.78 -19.58 -6.22
C GLY A 97 4.20 -19.11 -6.51
N ARG A 98 4.44 -17.80 -6.38
CA ARG A 98 5.77 -17.20 -6.60
C ARG A 98 6.83 -17.75 -5.64
N ALA A 99 6.51 -17.94 -4.37
CA ALA A 99 7.44 -18.52 -3.39
C ALA A 99 7.82 -19.96 -3.76
N THR A 100 6.85 -20.75 -4.23
CA THR A 100 7.06 -22.12 -4.71
C THR A 100 7.96 -22.12 -5.95
N ASP A 101 7.68 -21.26 -6.93
CA ASP A 101 8.46 -21.15 -8.15
C ASP A 101 9.91 -20.69 -7.88
N ALA A 102 10.10 -19.85 -6.86
CA ALA A 102 11.40 -19.41 -6.39
C ALA A 102 12.14 -20.45 -5.50
N GLY A 103 11.49 -21.56 -5.14
CA GLY A 103 12.07 -22.61 -4.29
C GLY A 103 12.35 -22.18 -2.86
N LEU A 104 11.67 -21.14 -2.37
CA LEU A 104 11.84 -20.64 -1.01
C LEU A 104 11.07 -21.52 -0.02
N THR A 105 11.73 -21.92 1.08
CA THR A 105 11.16 -22.81 2.12
C THR A 105 11.05 -22.16 3.49
N ASN A 106 11.60 -20.95 3.64
CA ASN A 106 11.59 -20.16 4.88
C ASN A 106 10.54 -19.03 4.85
N ILE A 107 9.50 -19.21 4.06
CA ILE A 107 8.42 -18.24 3.82
C ILE A 107 7.07 -18.93 3.96
N ASP A 108 6.13 -18.26 4.59
CA ASP A 108 4.74 -18.70 4.68
C ASP A 108 3.79 -17.51 4.49
N PHE A 109 2.52 -17.78 4.22
CA PHE A 109 1.52 -16.75 3.97
C PHE A 109 0.21 -17.06 4.69
N THR A 110 -0.42 -16.03 5.23
CA THR A 110 -1.75 -16.13 5.87
C THR A 110 -2.69 -15.11 5.24
N CYS A 111 -3.88 -15.59 4.84
CA CYS A 111 -4.97 -14.69 4.45
C CYS A 111 -5.74 -14.30 5.72
N ALA A 112 -5.55 -13.06 6.17
CA ALA A 112 -6.16 -12.55 7.39
C ALA A 112 -6.16 -11.02 7.42
N ASP A 113 -7.09 -10.45 8.20
CA ASP A 113 -7.06 -9.02 8.54
C ASP A 113 -5.94 -8.77 9.56
N ALA A 114 -4.95 -8.00 9.14
CA ALA A 114 -3.80 -7.63 9.96
C ALA A 114 -4.17 -6.80 11.20
N ALA A 115 -5.30 -6.10 11.19
CA ALA A 115 -5.77 -5.36 12.35
C ALA A 115 -6.08 -6.26 13.55
N THR A 116 -6.44 -7.53 13.31
CA THR A 116 -6.92 -8.44 14.36
C THR A 116 -6.25 -9.80 14.36
N VAL A 117 -5.36 -10.06 13.40
CA VAL A 117 -4.72 -11.37 13.24
C VAL A 117 -3.98 -11.81 14.49
N GLN A 118 -4.11 -13.10 14.82
CA GLN A 118 -3.32 -13.79 15.84
C GLN A 118 -2.44 -14.83 15.14
N LEU A 119 -1.13 -14.73 15.31
CA LEU A 119 -0.17 -15.63 14.67
C LEU A 119 0.46 -16.54 15.71
N SER A 120 0.35 -17.84 15.51
CA SER A 120 0.85 -18.85 16.46
C SER A 120 2.39 -18.85 16.61
N ALA A 121 3.10 -18.28 15.64
CA ALA A 121 4.56 -18.14 15.69
C ALA A 121 5.04 -16.84 16.38
N ALA A 122 4.14 -15.98 16.86
CA ALA A 122 4.51 -14.79 17.62
C ALA A 122 5.22 -15.20 18.95
N PRO A 123 6.12 -14.35 19.47
CA PRO A 123 6.48 -13.02 18.97
C PRO A 123 7.52 -13.05 17.85
N TYR A 124 7.52 -12.01 17.02
CA TYR A 124 8.44 -11.82 15.89
C TYR A 124 9.48 -10.73 16.22
N ASP A 125 10.66 -10.81 15.59
CA ASP A 125 11.72 -9.82 15.72
C ASP A 125 11.39 -8.53 14.95
N ARG A 126 10.74 -8.69 13.80
CA ARG A 126 10.50 -7.59 12.86
C ARG A 126 9.09 -7.59 12.29
N LEU A 127 8.58 -6.38 12.06
CA LEU A 127 7.40 -6.13 11.25
C LEU A 127 7.78 -5.19 10.11
N PHE A 128 7.39 -5.54 8.91
CA PHE A 128 7.61 -4.76 7.69
C PHE A 128 6.28 -4.50 7.01
N SER A 129 6.11 -3.33 6.39
CA SER A 129 4.94 -3.05 5.55
C SER A 129 5.24 -1.99 4.52
N ARG A 130 5.02 -2.33 3.25
CA ARG A 130 5.07 -1.38 2.14
C ARG A 130 3.66 -1.02 1.71
N PHE A 131 3.15 0.12 2.17
CA PHE A 131 1.83 0.68 1.85
C PHE A 131 0.61 -0.14 2.33
N GLY A 132 0.79 -1.25 3.05
CA GLY A 132 -0.31 -2.09 3.52
C GLY A 132 -1.02 -1.54 4.77
N SER A 133 -0.33 -0.76 5.59
CA SER A 133 -0.84 -0.28 6.89
C SER A 133 -1.80 0.91 6.83
N MET A 134 -1.96 1.55 5.67
CA MET A 134 -2.74 2.79 5.52
C MET A 134 -4.27 2.57 5.42
N PHE A 135 -4.72 1.34 5.37
CA PHE A 135 -6.11 0.99 5.08
C PHE A 135 -6.90 0.52 6.30
N PHE A 136 -6.34 0.60 7.48
CA PHE A 136 -7.04 0.22 8.72
C PHE A 136 -8.20 1.15 9.04
N ALA A 137 -9.39 0.59 9.28
CA ALA A 137 -10.56 1.34 9.72
C ALA A 137 -10.37 1.92 11.14
N ASP A 138 -9.72 1.16 12.02
CA ASP A 138 -9.26 1.59 13.34
C ASP A 138 -7.73 1.42 13.43
N PRO A 139 -6.95 2.44 13.08
CA PRO A 139 -5.50 2.33 13.13
C PRO A 139 -4.95 2.21 14.56
N PHE A 140 -5.61 2.77 15.57
CA PHE A 140 -5.16 2.66 16.96
C PHE A 140 -5.26 1.22 17.46
N GLY A 141 -6.40 0.56 17.23
CA GLY A 141 -6.58 -0.85 17.56
C GLY A 141 -5.67 -1.76 16.75
N ALA A 142 -5.53 -1.49 15.45
CA ALA A 142 -4.66 -2.26 14.57
C ALA A 142 -3.19 -2.20 15.02
N PHE A 143 -2.63 -1.02 15.24
CA PHE A 143 -1.24 -0.88 15.67
C PHE A 143 -0.99 -1.45 17.08
N SER A 144 -1.99 -1.41 17.99
CA SER A 144 -1.91 -2.10 19.28
C SER A 144 -1.81 -3.62 19.10
N ASN A 145 -2.60 -4.20 18.16
CA ASN A 145 -2.47 -5.61 17.82
C ASN A 145 -1.10 -5.92 17.22
N LEU A 146 -0.62 -5.12 16.28
CA LEU A 146 0.69 -5.30 15.64
C LEU A 146 1.84 -5.24 16.63
N HIS A 147 1.78 -4.32 17.61
CA HIS A 147 2.75 -4.25 18.70
C HIS A 147 2.79 -5.57 19.49
N SER A 148 1.63 -6.16 19.77
CA SER A 148 1.53 -7.42 20.53
C SER A 148 2.13 -8.64 19.80
N LEU A 149 2.33 -8.56 18.48
CA LEU A 149 2.95 -9.59 17.68
C LEU A 149 4.50 -9.52 17.70
N LEU A 150 5.07 -8.43 18.19
CA LEU A 150 6.51 -8.23 18.25
C LEU A 150 7.10 -8.67 19.59
N CYS A 151 8.33 -9.13 19.56
CA CYS A 151 9.10 -9.34 20.79
C CYS A 151 9.46 -7.99 21.41
N LYS A 152 9.85 -8.02 22.69
CA LYS A 152 10.41 -6.83 23.33
C LYS A 152 11.64 -6.34 22.54
N ASP A 153 11.69 -5.05 22.29
CA ASP A 153 12.68 -4.38 21.45
C ASP A 153 12.62 -4.80 19.96
N GLY A 154 11.54 -5.47 19.55
CA GLY A 154 11.25 -5.78 18.15
C GLY A 154 11.05 -4.50 17.32
N ARG A 155 11.44 -4.52 16.05
CA ARG A 155 11.41 -3.32 15.21
C ARG A 155 10.34 -3.41 14.13
N MET A 156 9.64 -2.31 13.95
CA MET A 156 8.72 -2.10 12.84
C MET A 156 9.33 -1.14 11.80
N ASP A 157 9.21 -1.48 10.52
CA ASP A 157 9.61 -0.64 9.38
C ASP A 157 8.44 -0.51 8.40
N LEU A 158 8.00 0.72 8.13
CA LEU A 158 6.85 1.02 7.27
C LEU A 158 7.23 2.00 6.16
N ALA A 159 6.66 1.81 4.96
CA ALA A 159 6.53 2.87 3.96
C ALA A 159 5.06 3.29 3.87
N VAL A 160 4.79 4.57 4.00
CA VAL A 160 3.48 5.20 3.81
C VAL A 160 3.62 6.42 2.90
N TRP A 161 2.57 6.76 2.14
CA TRP A 161 2.64 7.93 1.28
C TRP A 161 2.77 9.22 2.09
N GLY A 162 3.64 10.10 1.63
CA GLY A 162 3.72 11.49 2.11
C GLY A 162 2.53 12.32 1.59
N PRO A 163 2.48 13.63 1.94
CA PRO A 163 1.35 14.48 1.57
C PRO A 163 1.02 14.44 0.07
N PRO A 164 -0.27 14.45 -0.32
CA PRO A 164 -0.70 14.44 -1.72
C PRO A 164 0.01 15.50 -2.57
N ARG A 165 0.19 16.72 -2.05
CA ARG A 165 0.86 17.82 -2.75
C ARG A 165 2.30 17.53 -3.18
N ASP A 166 2.97 16.58 -2.54
CA ASP A 166 4.33 16.15 -2.83
C ASP A 166 4.35 14.91 -3.76
N ASN A 167 3.19 14.36 -4.09
CA ASN A 167 2.98 13.21 -4.95
C ASN A 167 2.41 13.65 -6.30
N LEU A 168 3.28 14.16 -7.19
CA LEU A 168 2.86 14.77 -8.46
C LEU A 168 2.11 13.78 -9.34
N TRP A 169 2.47 12.49 -9.30
CA TRP A 169 1.77 11.43 -10.04
C TRP A 169 0.27 11.39 -9.72
N MET A 170 -0.10 11.64 -8.45
CA MET A 170 -1.50 11.69 -8.03
C MET A 170 -2.11 13.07 -8.29
N MET A 171 -1.39 14.14 -7.94
CA MET A 171 -1.93 15.50 -8.00
C MET A 171 -2.23 15.95 -9.41
N GLU A 172 -1.30 15.75 -10.35
CA GLU A 172 -1.46 16.16 -11.74
C GLU A 172 -2.54 15.31 -12.44
N MET A 173 -2.52 13.98 -12.23
CA MET A 173 -3.55 13.08 -12.72
C MET A 173 -4.95 13.47 -12.21
N MET A 174 -5.10 13.69 -10.91
CA MET A 174 -6.38 14.10 -10.33
C MET A 174 -6.79 15.52 -10.75
N GLY A 175 -5.82 16.37 -11.10
CA GLY A 175 -6.07 17.67 -11.71
C GLY A 175 -6.81 17.51 -13.05
N VAL A 176 -6.32 16.65 -13.92
CA VAL A 176 -6.97 16.34 -15.20
C VAL A 176 -8.37 15.74 -14.96
N ILE A 177 -8.48 14.75 -14.08
CA ILE A 177 -9.77 14.08 -13.82
C ILE A 177 -10.83 15.08 -13.35
N ARG A 178 -10.48 16.02 -12.48
CA ARG A 178 -11.39 17.08 -11.98
C ARG A 178 -11.88 18.06 -13.06
N ASN A 179 -11.19 18.17 -14.20
CA ASN A 179 -11.68 18.95 -15.33
C ASN A 179 -12.91 18.32 -15.99
N HIS A 180 -13.11 17.01 -15.80
CA HIS A 180 -14.12 16.22 -16.50
C HIS A 180 -15.23 15.69 -15.59
N VAL A 181 -14.96 15.54 -14.31
CA VAL A 181 -15.90 14.95 -13.34
C VAL A 181 -15.73 15.58 -11.95
N GLU A 182 -16.85 15.73 -11.25
CA GLU A 182 -16.82 16.13 -9.86
C GLU A 182 -16.23 15.01 -9.00
N VAL A 183 -15.14 15.32 -8.29
CA VAL A 183 -14.49 14.39 -7.37
C VAL A 183 -14.75 14.85 -5.94
N PRO A 184 -15.35 14.01 -5.09
CA PRO A 184 -15.57 14.35 -3.69
C PRO A 184 -14.27 14.77 -3.00
N PRO A 185 -14.32 15.70 -2.05
CA PRO A 185 -13.14 16.07 -1.28
C PRO A 185 -12.62 14.88 -0.48
N ALA A 186 -11.30 14.78 -0.37
CA ALA A 186 -10.69 13.76 0.49
C ALA A 186 -11.07 14.01 1.95
N VAL A 187 -11.38 12.92 2.67
CA VAL A 187 -11.61 12.97 4.12
C VAL A 187 -10.26 12.74 4.81
N PRO A 188 -9.78 13.72 5.61
CA PRO A 188 -8.51 13.56 6.31
C PRO A 188 -8.51 12.32 7.20
N ARG A 189 -7.38 11.59 7.21
CA ARG A 189 -7.18 10.40 8.05
C ARG A 189 -8.12 9.21 7.77
N ALA A 190 -8.97 9.31 6.73
CA ALA A 190 -9.75 8.16 6.29
C ALA A 190 -8.81 7.06 5.76
N PRO A 191 -9.20 5.76 5.91
CA PRO A 191 -8.46 4.66 5.32
C PRO A 191 -8.19 4.89 3.83
N GLY A 192 -6.94 4.74 3.40
CA GLY A 192 -6.54 5.01 2.02
C GLY A 192 -5.08 5.44 1.91
N PRO A 193 -4.61 5.72 0.68
CA PRO A 193 -3.20 5.98 0.41
C PRO A 193 -2.58 7.11 1.26
N PHE A 194 -3.35 8.10 1.65
CA PHE A 194 -2.87 9.27 2.40
C PHE A 194 -3.33 9.31 3.86
N ALA A 195 -3.81 8.19 4.43
CA ALA A 195 -4.29 8.13 5.81
C ALA A 195 -3.22 8.60 6.83
N PHE A 196 -1.95 8.40 6.52
CA PHE A 196 -0.81 8.71 7.38
C PHE A 196 0.11 9.81 6.83
N GLU A 197 -0.43 10.71 5.98
CA GLU A 197 0.32 11.86 5.49
C GLU A 197 0.76 12.83 6.60
N ASP A 198 -0.05 12.90 7.67
CA ASP A 198 0.17 13.70 8.87
C ASP A 198 1.02 12.92 9.87
N LEU A 199 2.28 13.30 9.99
CA LEU A 199 3.24 12.64 10.89
C LEU A 199 2.92 12.82 12.38
N GLU A 200 2.22 13.90 12.76
CA GLU A 200 1.77 14.07 14.14
C GLU A 200 0.68 13.03 14.47
N TYR A 201 -0.25 12.82 13.55
CA TYR A 201 -1.27 11.78 13.71
C TYR A 201 -0.66 10.37 13.76
N LEU A 202 0.31 10.08 12.90
CA LEU A 202 1.02 8.79 12.93
C LEU A 202 1.77 8.60 14.26
N GLY A 203 2.40 9.67 14.78
CA GLY A 203 3.05 9.65 16.10
C GLY A 203 2.07 9.34 17.23
N GLN A 204 0.87 9.94 17.22
CA GLN A 204 -0.18 9.65 18.19
C GLN A 204 -0.61 8.17 18.17
N ILE A 205 -0.73 7.57 16.96
CA ILE A 205 -1.05 6.15 16.81
C ILE A 205 0.07 5.30 17.45
N PHE A 206 1.33 5.59 17.16
CA PHE A 206 2.47 4.82 17.66
C PHE A 206 2.57 4.91 19.18
N ASP A 207 2.54 6.11 19.73
CA ASP A 207 2.63 6.35 21.17
C ASP A 207 1.50 5.61 21.93
N SER A 208 0.26 5.70 21.43
CA SER A 208 -0.89 5.04 22.07
C SER A 208 -0.85 3.51 21.95
N SER A 209 -0.15 2.99 20.96
CA SER A 209 -0.01 1.54 20.71
C SER A 209 1.20 0.92 21.39
N GLY A 210 2.02 1.72 22.11
CA GLY A 210 3.18 1.25 22.85
C GLY A 210 4.51 1.28 22.08
N PHE A 211 4.50 1.72 20.82
CA PHE A 211 5.74 1.90 20.06
C PHE A 211 6.52 3.11 20.56
N SER A 212 7.85 3.01 20.49
CA SER A 212 8.79 4.03 20.90
C SER A 212 9.87 4.26 19.84
N ASN A 213 10.73 5.27 20.05
CA ASN A 213 11.90 5.54 19.20
C ASN A 213 11.53 5.68 17.71
N MET A 214 10.42 6.37 17.41
CA MET A 214 10.00 6.60 16.04
C MET A 214 11.05 7.43 15.31
N ASP A 215 11.55 6.91 14.19
CA ASP A 215 12.50 7.58 13.30
C ASP A 215 11.94 7.62 11.87
N ILE A 216 11.95 8.80 11.25
CA ILE A 216 11.31 9.05 9.96
C ILE A 216 12.32 9.63 8.99
N VAL A 217 12.37 9.03 7.80
CA VAL A 217 13.14 9.56 6.66
C VAL A 217 12.21 9.76 5.48
N ALA A 218 12.32 10.91 4.83
CA ALA A 218 11.62 11.14 3.58
C ALA A 218 12.32 10.41 2.43
N TYR A 219 11.55 9.60 1.69
CA TYR A 219 11.92 9.17 0.36
C TYR A 219 11.32 10.13 -0.66
N GLU A 220 12.13 10.69 -1.54
CA GLU A 220 11.69 11.51 -2.67
C GLU A 220 12.35 10.97 -3.94
N GLY A 221 11.55 10.55 -4.90
CA GLY A 221 12.07 9.92 -6.11
C GLY A 221 11.08 9.92 -7.27
N LEU A 222 11.55 9.43 -8.40
CA LEU A 222 10.71 9.20 -9.58
C LEU A 222 10.18 7.77 -9.58
N GLN A 223 8.90 7.63 -9.92
CA GLN A 223 8.22 6.35 -10.03
C GLN A 223 7.73 6.14 -11.44
N PRO A 224 7.87 4.93 -11.99
CA PRO A 224 7.37 4.60 -13.32
C PRO A 224 5.86 4.34 -13.27
N VAL A 225 5.06 5.35 -13.54
CA VAL A 225 3.59 5.24 -13.59
C VAL A 225 3.18 4.30 -14.73
N GLY A 226 2.44 3.25 -14.39
CA GLY A 226 2.07 2.21 -15.35
C GLY A 226 3.16 1.17 -15.63
N GLY A 227 4.23 1.15 -14.79
CA GLY A 227 5.35 0.21 -14.90
C GLY A 227 6.53 0.74 -15.71
N VAL A 228 7.64 0.00 -15.63
CA VAL A 228 8.89 0.36 -16.31
C VAL A 228 8.73 0.29 -17.83
N GLY A 229 9.09 1.38 -18.53
CA GLY A 229 9.01 1.46 -19.99
C GLY A 229 7.59 1.68 -20.53
N ALA A 230 6.60 1.93 -19.68
CA ALA A 230 5.24 2.20 -20.13
C ALA A 230 5.17 3.44 -21.04
N THR A 231 4.45 3.34 -22.16
CA THR A 231 4.10 4.51 -22.95
C THR A 231 3.03 5.35 -22.22
N PRO A 232 2.82 6.61 -22.58
CA PRO A 232 1.74 7.42 -22.00
C PRO A 232 0.38 6.75 -22.08
N GLU A 233 0.04 6.10 -23.21
CA GLU A 233 -1.21 5.39 -23.43
C GLU A 233 -1.35 4.21 -22.45
N LYS A 234 -0.30 3.39 -22.29
CA LYS A 234 -0.30 2.27 -21.35
C LYS A 234 -0.41 2.73 -19.90
N ALA A 235 0.20 3.86 -19.57
CA ALA A 235 0.06 4.43 -18.23
C ALA A 235 -1.39 4.88 -17.97
N VAL A 236 -2.08 5.46 -18.95
CA VAL A 236 -3.51 5.80 -18.85
C VAL A 236 -4.36 4.54 -18.72
N GLU A 237 -4.13 3.51 -19.54
CA GLU A 237 -4.80 2.21 -19.42
C GLU A 237 -4.66 1.62 -18.01
N PHE A 238 -3.44 1.63 -17.46
CA PHE A 238 -3.17 1.18 -16.10
C PHE A 238 -3.97 1.97 -15.05
N ILE A 239 -3.96 3.32 -15.10
CA ILE A 239 -4.72 4.18 -14.18
C ILE A 239 -6.22 3.85 -14.22
N PHE A 240 -6.78 3.71 -15.42
CA PHE A 240 -8.20 3.43 -15.55
C PHE A 240 -8.61 2.03 -15.11
N ALA A 241 -7.74 1.04 -15.34
CA ALA A 241 -8.01 -0.33 -14.92
C ALA A 241 -7.90 -0.51 -13.40
N SER A 242 -6.98 0.22 -12.76
CA SER A 242 -6.54 -0.07 -11.40
C SER A 242 -6.99 0.94 -10.34
N MET A 243 -7.46 2.12 -10.73
CA MET A 243 -7.86 3.19 -9.80
C MET A 243 -9.34 3.55 -9.94
N ALA A 244 -9.91 4.11 -8.87
CA ALA A 244 -11.31 4.57 -8.87
C ALA A 244 -11.60 5.63 -9.94
N ALA A 245 -10.59 6.37 -10.38
CA ALA A 245 -10.67 7.38 -11.44
C ALA A 245 -11.25 6.86 -12.75
N GLY A 246 -10.87 5.66 -13.17
CA GLY A 246 -11.39 5.05 -14.39
C GLY A 246 -12.90 4.84 -14.36
N ARG A 247 -13.43 4.39 -13.21
CA ARG A 247 -14.87 4.21 -13.01
C ARG A 247 -15.62 5.55 -13.05
N LEU A 248 -15.12 6.54 -12.31
CA LEU A 248 -15.73 7.87 -12.27
C LEU A 248 -15.88 8.48 -13.66
N LEU A 249 -14.88 8.33 -14.51
CA LEU A 249 -14.92 8.85 -15.89
C LEU A 249 -15.81 8.02 -16.80
N HIS A 250 -15.80 6.69 -16.66
CA HIS A 250 -16.63 5.80 -17.47
C HIS A 250 -18.13 6.07 -17.28
N ASP A 251 -18.54 6.39 -16.05
CA ASP A 251 -19.93 6.71 -15.71
C ASP A 251 -20.43 8.02 -16.35
N GLN A 252 -19.52 8.88 -16.83
CA GLN A 252 -19.87 10.14 -17.52
C GLN A 252 -20.13 9.96 -19.03
N GLY A 253 -19.89 8.77 -19.56
CA GLY A 253 -20.08 8.44 -20.95
C GLY A 253 -18.82 8.56 -21.83
N GLU A 254 -18.91 7.98 -23.03
CA GLU A 254 -17.78 7.73 -23.93
C GLU A 254 -17.03 9.02 -24.35
N ALA A 255 -17.73 10.11 -24.58
CA ALA A 255 -17.10 11.37 -25.00
C ALA A 255 -16.24 12.00 -23.90
N VAL A 256 -16.70 11.98 -22.64
CA VAL A 256 -15.97 12.48 -21.48
C VAL A 256 -14.77 11.60 -21.21
N PHE A 257 -14.97 10.28 -21.27
CA PHE A 257 -13.89 9.32 -21.09
C PHE A 257 -12.77 9.51 -22.12
N ALA A 258 -13.12 9.68 -23.40
CA ALA A 258 -12.15 9.91 -24.48
C ALA A 258 -11.38 11.23 -24.30
N ALA A 259 -12.08 12.31 -23.91
CA ALA A 259 -11.45 13.61 -23.67
C ALA A 259 -10.46 13.56 -22.49
N ALA A 260 -10.86 12.97 -21.37
CA ALA A 260 -10.00 12.78 -20.20
C ALA A 260 -8.80 11.88 -20.52
N SER A 261 -9.01 10.82 -21.30
CA SER A 261 -7.94 9.93 -21.75
C SER A 261 -6.89 10.68 -22.54
N GLN A 262 -7.31 11.52 -23.50
CA GLN A 262 -6.37 12.30 -24.30
C GLN A 262 -5.59 13.31 -23.46
N GLU A 263 -6.26 14.02 -22.54
CA GLU A 263 -5.60 14.99 -21.66
C GLU A 263 -4.58 14.30 -20.73
N LEU A 264 -4.90 13.10 -20.23
CA LEU A 264 -3.94 12.29 -19.44
C LEU A 264 -2.76 11.79 -20.28
N ILE A 265 -2.99 11.39 -21.55
CA ILE A 265 -1.90 11.01 -22.46
C ILE A 265 -0.98 12.22 -22.70
N ASP A 266 -1.54 13.40 -22.92
CA ASP A 266 -0.75 14.63 -23.11
C ASP A 266 0.07 14.96 -21.86
N LEU A 267 -0.53 14.87 -20.67
CA LEU A 267 0.15 15.04 -19.39
C LEU A 267 1.32 14.04 -19.26
N PHE A 268 1.05 12.75 -19.43
CA PHE A 268 2.06 11.69 -19.26
C PHE A 268 3.16 11.76 -20.32
N SER A 269 2.86 12.30 -21.50
CA SER A 269 3.87 12.55 -22.53
C SER A 269 4.91 13.58 -22.07
N CYS A 270 4.53 14.57 -21.24
CA CYS A 270 5.46 15.52 -20.66
C CYS A 270 6.44 14.87 -19.65
N HIS A 271 6.05 13.75 -19.06
CA HIS A 271 6.85 13.00 -18.08
C HIS A 271 7.49 11.74 -18.67
N HIS A 272 7.29 11.46 -19.95
CA HIS A 272 7.83 10.24 -20.57
C HIS A 272 9.32 10.36 -20.84
N VAL A 273 10.07 9.41 -20.30
CA VAL A 273 11.52 9.28 -20.50
C VAL A 273 11.80 8.02 -21.35
N PRO A 274 12.39 8.15 -22.54
CA PRO A 274 12.67 7.00 -23.39
C PRO A 274 13.40 5.87 -22.66
N GLY A 275 12.87 4.66 -22.75
CA GLY A 275 13.40 3.47 -22.09
C GLY A 275 13.11 3.34 -20.58
N LYS A 276 12.59 4.38 -19.94
CA LYS A 276 12.21 4.33 -18.51
C LYS A 276 10.70 4.33 -18.28
N GLY A 277 9.91 4.93 -19.19
CA GLY A 277 8.47 5.07 -19.07
C GLY A 277 8.05 6.45 -18.59
N VAL A 278 6.84 6.55 -18.04
CA VAL A 278 6.27 7.80 -17.49
C VAL A 278 6.81 7.99 -16.08
N MET A 279 7.79 8.89 -15.91
CA MET A 279 8.52 9.06 -14.66
C MET A 279 8.02 10.28 -13.89
N MET A 280 7.25 10.07 -12.82
CA MET A 280 6.68 11.15 -12.02
C MET A 280 7.16 11.14 -10.57
N LYS A 281 7.29 12.33 -9.98
CA LYS A 281 7.73 12.48 -8.60
C LYS A 281 6.71 11.90 -7.63
N GLY A 282 7.22 11.16 -6.63
CA GLY A 282 6.49 10.74 -5.46
C GLY A 282 7.32 10.91 -4.20
N LYS A 283 6.61 11.02 -3.08
CA LYS A 283 7.16 11.12 -1.75
C LYS A 283 6.51 10.09 -0.83
N ALA A 284 7.34 9.39 -0.10
CA ALA A 284 6.89 8.49 0.96
C ALA A 284 7.65 8.78 2.26
N TRP A 285 7.04 8.47 3.37
CA TRP A 285 7.71 8.40 4.65
C TRP A 285 8.18 6.97 4.90
N LEU A 286 9.47 6.80 5.12
CA LEU A 286 10.05 5.56 5.62
C LEU A 286 10.17 5.71 7.14
N VAL A 287 9.35 4.94 7.84
CA VAL A 287 9.17 5.06 9.29
C VAL A 287 9.67 3.81 9.97
N SER A 288 10.44 3.95 11.03
CA SER A 288 10.78 2.84 11.92
C SER A 288 10.44 3.17 13.35
N ALA A 289 10.07 2.14 14.14
CA ALA A 289 9.80 2.26 15.56
C ALA A 289 10.14 0.96 16.28
N THR A 290 10.22 1.00 17.60
CA THR A 290 10.56 -0.12 18.48
C THR A 290 9.37 -0.48 19.36
N ALA A 291 9.07 -1.77 19.50
CA ALA A 291 8.04 -2.31 20.37
C ALA A 291 8.50 -2.45 21.84
#